data_40eb045cb9f61b7ff8355b3f2b3d6b08
#
_entry.id   40eb045cb9f61b7ff8355b3f2b3d6b08
#
_cell.length_a   1.000
_cell.length_b   1.000
_cell.length_c   1.000
_cell.angle_alpha   90.00
_cell.angle_beta   90.00
_cell.angle_gamma   90.00
#
_symmetry.space_group_name_H-M   'P 1'
#
loop_
_entity.id
_entity.type
_entity.pdbx_description
1 polymer ?
#
loop_
_entity_poly.entity_id
_entity_poly.type
_entity_poly.pdbx_seq_one_letter_code
_entity_poly.pdbx_strand_id
1 'polypeptide(L)'
;MSNSFEVFVRALDTIEQNLQSEITQEQIAYACCCSLSSLQKTWRCVTHMSIKEYISKRRLTLAGRDMLENGLSVLDTAMKYGYNSNEVFTRAFTKVWGMTPSAFKKSWKGSCLLYPPLNPEYTQGDEIAMNVRKYDIREFYDYLKTQSDTYVLCFDIVDLMPINQNIGRDMGDKCILETLRRITEAAGEERISLRIGGDEFVMLTESKDLDTAAALADEVLKHNGEKVSCGSKETALSLRCGVIKISSTPRYSTLYTNFTNVIERVRSTGKVEFL
;
A
#
# COMPACT_ATOMS: atom_id res chain seq x y z
N MET A 1 -8.69 -19.01 21.24
CA MET A 1 -8.42 -17.95 20.24
C MET A 1 -7.03 -17.32 20.41
N SER A 2 -6.42 -17.32 21.60
CA SER A 2 -5.08 -16.77 21.90
C SER A 2 -3.95 -17.35 21.02
N ASN A 3 -3.92 -18.65 20.81
CA ASN A 3 -2.78 -19.35 20.17
C ASN A 3 -2.57 -19.00 18.67
N SER A 4 -3.62 -18.78 17.89
CA SER A 4 -3.49 -18.51 16.44
C SER A 4 -2.97 -17.10 16.16
N PHE A 5 -3.34 -16.13 16.98
CA PHE A 5 -2.86 -14.76 16.85
C PHE A 5 -1.38 -14.65 17.25
N GLU A 6 -0.97 -15.33 18.33
CA GLU A 6 0.44 -15.39 18.74
C GLU A 6 1.32 -16.04 17.64
N VAL A 7 0.83 -17.10 17.00
CA VAL A 7 1.52 -17.71 15.85
C VAL A 7 1.68 -16.71 14.71
N PHE A 8 0.64 -15.92 14.41
CA PHE A 8 0.70 -14.89 13.38
C PHE A 8 1.74 -13.80 13.72
N VAL A 9 1.71 -13.27 14.94
CA VAL A 9 2.65 -12.21 15.38
C VAL A 9 4.09 -12.71 15.31
N ARG A 10 4.38 -13.92 15.83
CA ARG A 10 5.72 -14.52 15.75
C ARG A 10 6.18 -14.75 14.32
N ALA A 11 5.27 -15.19 13.45
CA ALA A 11 5.57 -15.38 12.03
C ALA A 11 5.92 -14.06 11.35
N LEU A 12 5.16 -13.00 11.65
CA LEU A 12 5.40 -11.66 11.13
C LEU A 12 6.77 -11.13 11.57
N ASP A 13 7.09 -11.20 12.86
CA ASP A 13 8.38 -10.78 13.42
C ASP A 13 9.53 -11.57 12.79
N THR A 14 9.38 -12.89 12.67
CA THR A 14 10.37 -13.76 12.04
C THR A 14 10.62 -13.36 10.59
N ILE A 15 9.58 -13.06 9.83
CA ILE A 15 9.69 -12.64 8.43
C ILE A 15 10.38 -11.28 8.32
N GLU A 16 9.92 -10.27 9.08
CA GLU A 16 10.46 -8.91 9.00
C GLU A 16 11.95 -8.84 9.38
N GLN A 17 12.38 -9.64 10.35
CA GLN A 17 13.79 -9.74 10.74
C GLN A 17 14.67 -10.42 9.68
N ASN A 18 14.08 -11.22 8.78
CA ASN A 18 14.80 -12.05 7.81
C ASN A 18 14.51 -11.67 6.34
N LEU A 19 14.01 -10.47 6.06
CA LEU A 19 13.68 -10.06 4.69
C LEU A 19 14.88 -10.03 3.73
N GLN A 20 16.10 -9.84 4.24
CA GLN A 20 17.33 -9.81 3.44
C GLN A 20 18.04 -11.18 3.41
N SER A 21 17.53 -12.19 4.09
CA SER A 21 18.09 -13.53 4.18
C SER A 21 17.20 -14.54 3.45
N GLU A 22 17.77 -15.67 3.08
CA GLU A 22 16.95 -16.80 2.67
C GLU A 22 16.17 -17.32 3.88
N ILE A 23 14.85 -17.28 3.79
CA ILE A 23 13.97 -17.85 4.80
C ILE A 23 12.90 -18.71 4.13
N THR A 24 12.76 -19.95 4.59
CA THR A 24 11.74 -20.87 4.12
C THR A 24 10.49 -20.83 5.01
N GLN A 25 9.35 -21.24 4.48
CA GLN A 25 8.13 -21.30 5.28
C GLN A 25 8.22 -22.36 6.39
N GLU A 26 9.00 -23.42 6.17
CA GLU A 26 9.30 -24.47 7.17
C GLU A 26 10.07 -23.87 8.35
N GLN A 27 11.08 -23.03 8.08
CA GLN A 27 11.82 -22.33 9.14
C GLN A 27 10.93 -21.38 9.94
N ILE A 28 10.02 -20.66 9.25
CA ILE A 28 9.05 -19.79 9.93
C ILE A 28 8.11 -20.63 10.81
N ALA A 29 7.58 -21.74 10.28
CA ALA A 29 6.70 -22.64 11.04
C ALA A 29 7.41 -23.21 12.27
N TYR A 30 8.67 -23.61 12.13
CA TYR A 30 9.51 -24.09 13.23
C TYR A 30 9.69 -22.98 14.30
N ALA A 31 10.04 -21.77 13.90
CA ALA A 31 10.17 -20.63 14.82
C ALA A 31 8.85 -20.31 15.56
N CYS A 32 7.71 -20.56 14.92
CA CYS A 32 6.38 -20.37 15.51
C CYS A 32 5.88 -21.58 16.32
N CYS A 33 6.68 -22.66 16.43
CA CYS A 33 6.29 -23.90 17.10
C CYS A 33 4.97 -24.49 16.56
N CYS A 34 4.75 -24.43 15.24
CA CYS A 34 3.53 -24.94 14.61
C CYS A 34 3.84 -25.71 13.32
N SER A 35 2.86 -26.46 12.82
CA SER A 35 3.00 -27.12 11.51
C SER A 35 2.92 -26.09 10.37
N LEU A 36 3.57 -26.40 9.24
CA LEU A 36 3.51 -25.57 8.03
C LEU A 36 2.08 -25.31 7.58
N SER A 37 1.22 -26.31 7.62
CA SER A 37 -0.18 -26.17 7.24
C SER A 37 -0.97 -25.24 8.19
N SER A 38 -0.70 -25.32 9.48
CA SER A 38 -1.29 -24.42 10.48
C SER A 38 -0.83 -22.99 10.27
N LEU A 39 0.48 -22.79 10.05
CA LEU A 39 1.04 -21.47 9.73
C LEU A 39 0.38 -20.86 8.50
N GLN A 40 0.33 -21.60 7.39
CA GLN A 40 -0.25 -21.13 6.13
C GLN A 40 -1.74 -20.80 6.25
N LYS A 41 -2.51 -21.62 6.99
CA LYS A 41 -3.92 -21.38 7.25
C LYS A 41 -4.12 -20.14 8.08
N THR A 42 -3.42 -20.00 9.22
CA THR A 42 -3.48 -18.84 10.09
C THR A 42 -3.07 -17.57 9.34
N TRP A 43 -1.94 -17.62 8.64
CA TRP A 43 -1.44 -16.49 7.86
C TRP A 43 -2.46 -16.03 6.81
N ARG A 44 -3.01 -16.97 6.02
CA ARG A 44 -4.00 -16.64 4.98
C ARG A 44 -5.31 -16.13 5.56
N CYS A 45 -5.76 -16.67 6.69
CA CYS A 45 -6.94 -16.19 7.41
C CYS A 45 -6.78 -14.73 7.83
N VAL A 46 -5.58 -14.36 8.32
CA VAL A 46 -5.30 -13.02 8.84
C VAL A 46 -4.96 -12.03 7.71
N THR A 47 -4.19 -12.44 6.70
CA THR A 47 -3.64 -11.53 5.70
C THR A 47 -4.29 -11.64 4.32
N HIS A 48 -5.13 -12.66 4.10
CA HIS A 48 -5.72 -13.02 2.81
C HIS A 48 -4.70 -13.22 1.67
N MET A 49 -3.39 -13.28 1.97
CA MET A 49 -2.31 -13.54 1.01
C MET A 49 -1.43 -14.71 1.43
N SER A 50 -0.60 -15.21 0.53
CA SER A 50 0.41 -16.20 0.91
C SER A 50 1.62 -15.55 1.59
N ILE A 51 2.32 -16.31 2.44
CA ILE A 51 3.58 -15.88 3.06
C ILE A 51 4.61 -15.49 2.00
N LYS A 52 4.73 -16.27 0.91
CA LYS A 52 5.65 -15.96 -0.20
C LYS A 52 5.33 -14.62 -0.87
N GLU A 53 4.06 -14.35 -1.07
CA GLU A 53 3.60 -13.09 -1.64
C GLU A 53 3.94 -11.91 -0.72
N TYR A 54 3.67 -12.03 0.57
CA TYR A 54 4.03 -11.01 1.55
C TYR A 54 5.53 -10.72 1.55
N ILE A 55 6.37 -11.74 1.69
CA ILE A 55 7.83 -11.61 1.66
C ILE A 55 8.30 -10.91 0.37
N SER A 56 7.75 -11.33 -0.79
CA SER A 56 8.10 -10.71 -2.07
C SER A 56 7.74 -9.24 -2.12
N LYS A 57 6.52 -8.87 -1.72
CA LYS A 57 6.05 -7.48 -1.70
C LYS A 57 6.89 -6.62 -0.74
N ARG A 58 7.21 -7.14 0.45
CA ARG A 58 8.08 -6.45 1.42
C ARG A 58 9.49 -6.23 0.89
N ARG A 59 10.10 -7.28 0.33
CA ARG A 59 11.43 -7.20 -0.28
C ARG A 59 11.50 -6.19 -1.40
N LEU A 60 10.51 -6.16 -2.29
CA LEU A 60 10.47 -5.22 -3.42
C LEU A 60 10.19 -3.79 -2.96
N THR A 61 9.46 -3.60 -1.87
CA THR A 61 9.29 -2.29 -1.24
C THR A 61 10.59 -1.77 -0.68
N LEU A 62 11.31 -2.60 0.09
CA LEU A 62 12.63 -2.23 0.64
C LEU A 62 13.67 -2.05 -0.46
N ALA A 63 13.62 -2.85 -1.52
CA ALA A 63 14.47 -2.71 -2.70
C ALA A 63 14.28 -1.34 -3.38
N GLY A 64 13.04 -0.89 -3.55
CA GLY A 64 12.74 0.45 -4.05
C GLY A 64 13.36 1.54 -3.19
N ARG A 65 13.21 1.43 -1.86
CA ARG A 65 13.80 2.34 -0.90
C ARG A 65 15.34 2.39 -1.01
N ASP A 66 15.98 1.23 -1.03
CA ASP A 66 17.44 1.16 -1.11
C ASP A 66 18.00 1.77 -2.40
N MET A 67 17.32 1.59 -3.52
CA MET A 67 17.72 2.19 -4.78
C MET A 67 17.64 3.71 -4.77
N LEU A 68 16.66 4.30 -4.09
CA LEU A 68 16.45 5.76 -4.05
C LEU A 68 17.23 6.43 -2.92
N GLU A 69 17.13 5.91 -1.70
CA GLU A 69 17.71 6.55 -0.52
C GLU A 69 19.19 6.21 -0.34
N ASN A 70 19.57 4.94 -0.65
CA ASN A 70 20.94 4.45 -0.47
C ASN A 70 21.75 4.37 -1.77
N GLY A 71 21.14 4.75 -2.90
CA GLY A 71 21.82 4.82 -4.21
C GLY A 71 22.22 3.48 -4.79
N LEU A 72 21.79 2.34 -4.24
CA LEU A 72 22.18 1.00 -4.67
C LEU A 72 21.91 0.80 -6.16
N SER A 73 22.80 0.06 -6.84
CA SER A 73 22.56 -0.36 -8.21
C SER A 73 21.41 -1.37 -8.29
N VAL A 74 20.82 -1.52 -9.47
CA VAL A 74 19.76 -2.52 -9.69
C VAL A 74 20.25 -3.93 -9.40
N LEU A 75 21.50 -4.22 -9.81
CA LEU A 75 22.12 -5.53 -9.60
C LEU A 75 22.39 -5.80 -8.11
N ASP A 76 23.03 -4.86 -7.42
CA ASP A 76 23.32 -5.01 -5.98
C ASP A 76 22.02 -5.15 -5.17
N THR A 77 20.99 -4.41 -5.56
CA THR A 77 19.65 -4.50 -4.93
C THR A 77 19.04 -5.88 -5.17
N ALA A 78 19.09 -6.40 -6.39
CA ALA A 78 18.58 -7.74 -6.68
C ALA A 78 19.29 -8.81 -5.82
N MET A 79 20.61 -8.76 -5.73
CA MET A 79 21.40 -9.68 -4.91
C MET A 79 21.07 -9.53 -3.43
N LYS A 80 20.98 -8.31 -2.90
CA LYS A 80 20.65 -8.02 -1.49
C LYS A 80 19.33 -8.64 -1.06
N TYR A 81 18.34 -8.67 -1.95
CA TYR A 81 17.00 -9.21 -1.66
C TYR A 81 16.79 -10.65 -2.15
N GLY A 82 17.87 -11.36 -2.46
CA GLY A 82 17.85 -12.80 -2.75
C GLY A 82 17.29 -13.16 -4.12
N TYR A 83 17.41 -12.28 -5.10
CA TYR A 83 17.05 -12.58 -6.49
C TYR A 83 18.27 -13.14 -7.25
N ASN A 84 18.10 -14.31 -7.86
CA ASN A 84 19.16 -15.03 -8.54
C ASN A 84 19.60 -14.40 -9.87
N SER A 85 18.81 -13.47 -10.41
CA SER A 85 19.19 -12.72 -11.61
C SER A 85 18.49 -11.36 -11.69
N ASN A 86 19.09 -10.44 -12.43
CA ASN A 86 18.53 -9.12 -12.68
C ASN A 86 17.20 -9.18 -13.43
N GLU A 87 17.02 -10.16 -14.33
CA GLU A 87 15.79 -10.34 -15.10
C GLU A 87 14.63 -10.78 -14.20
N VAL A 88 14.88 -11.72 -13.27
CA VAL A 88 13.87 -12.18 -12.31
C VAL A 88 13.46 -11.04 -11.39
N PHE A 89 14.44 -10.30 -10.86
CA PHE A 89 14.20 -9.11 -10.06
C PHE A 89 13.40 -8.06 -10.82
N THR A 90 13.82 -7.72 -12.05
CA THR A 90 13.16 -6.70 -12.88
C THR A 90 11.69 -7.06 -13.15
N ARG A 91 11.39 -8.33 -13.46
CA ARG A 91 10.02 -8.79 -13.67
C ARG A 91 9.18 -8.67 -12.40
N ALA A 92 9.73 -9.12 -11.26
CA ALA A 92 9.04 -9.05 -9.98
C ALA A 92 8.82 -7.60 -9.55
N PHE A 93 9.83 -6.76 -9.69
CA PHE A 93 9.77 -5.33 -9.38
C PHE A 93 8.74 -4.61 -10.25
N THR A 94 8.77 -4.84 -11.57
CA THR A 94 7.82 -4.24 -12.50
C THR A 94 6.38 -4.67 -12.21
N LYS A 95 6.19 -5.92 -11.78
CA LYS A 95 4.87 -6.40 -11.37
C LYS A 95 4.32 -5.63 -10.16
N VAL A 96 5.16 -5.27 -9.21
CA VAL A 96 4.77 -4.62 -7.96
C VAL A 96 4.70 -3.10 -8.10
N TRP A 97 5.67 -2.49 -8.77
CA TRP A 97 5.81 -1.04 -8.89
C TRP A 97 5.23 -0.45 -10.18
N GLY A 98 4.78 -1.28 -11.12
CA GLY A 98 4.25 -0.84 -12.42
C GLY A 98 5.29 -0.31 -13.39
N MET A 99 6.57 -0.23 -12.99
CA MET A 99 7.68 0.26 -13.81
C MET A 99 8.96 -0.52 -13.54
N THR A 100 9.90 -0.47 -14.48
CA THR A 100 11.20 -1.15 -14.32
C THR A 100 12.04 -0.50 -13.22
N PRO A 101 12.96 -1.25 -12.55
CA PRO A 101 13.84 -0.69 -11.52
C PRO A 101 14.63 0.53 -11.97
N SER A 102 15.13 0.50 -13.23
CA SER A 102 15.90 1.60 -13.81
C SER A 102 15.04 2.85 -14.04
N ALA A 103 13.80 2.68 -14.52
CA ALA A 103 12.85 3.78 -14.68
C ALA A 103 12.45 4.35 -13.30
N PHE A 104 12.19 3.46 -12.33
CA PHE A 104 11.87 3.82 -10.96
C PHE A 104 12.99 4.69 -10.34
N LYS A 105 14.22 4.25 -10.40
CA LYS A 105 15.39 4.99 -9.89
C LYS A 105 15.53 6.39 -10.53
N LYS A 106 15.15 6.53 -11.79
CA LYS A 106 15.30 7.76 -12.55
C LYS A 106 14.15 8.76 -12.35
N SER A 107 12.93 8.27 -12.19
CA SER A 107 11.72 9.12 -12.27
C SER A 107 10.84 9.12 -11.02
N TRP A 108 11.03 8.16 -10.10
CA TRP A 108 10.20 8.08 -8.91
C TRP A 108 10.53 9.22 -7.91
N LYS A 109 9.51 9.95 -7.49
CA LYS A 109 9.63 11.06 -6.54
C LYS A 109 8.81 10.85 -5.25
N GLY A 110 8.05 9.77 -5.19
CA GLY A 110 7.19 9.45 -4.05
C GLY A 110 7.90 8.68 -2.94
N SER A 111 7.19 8.42 -1.84
CA SER A 111 7.68 7.56 -0.76
C SER A 111 7.86 6.11 -1.23
N CYS A 112 8.83 5.40 -0.67
CA CYS A 112 9.16 4.03 -1.01
C CYS A 112 8.42 2.98 -0.15
N LEU A 113 7.36 3.36 0.56
CA LEU A 113 6.61 2.46 1.45
C LEU A 113 5.34 1.91 0.77
N LEU A 114 5.50 1.21 -0.36
CA LEU A 114 4.36 0.63 -1.08
C LEU A 114 3.65 -0.46 -0.24
N TYR A 115 4.42 -1.32 0.43
CA TYR A 115 3.90 -2.33 1.35
C TYR A 115 4.61 -2.17 2.69
N PRO A 116 4.04 -1.42 3.66
CA PRO A 116 4.59 -1.32 5.01
C PRO A 116 4.52 -2.68 5.73
N PRO A 117 5.30 -2.89 6.81
CA PRO A 117 5.12 -4.05 7.65
C PRO A 117 3.69 -4.08 8.21
N LEU A 118 3.09 -5.27 8.30
CA LEU A 118 1.82 -5.43 9.00
C LEU A 118 2.03 -5.06 10.49
N ASN A 119 1.05 -4.40 11.09
CA ASN A 119 1.08 -4.11 12.52
C ASN A 119 0.08 -5.00 13.25
N PRO A 120 0.54 -5.89 14.16
CA PRO A 120 -0.34 -6.79 14.91
C PRO A 120 -1.40 -6.06 15.74
N GLU A 121 -1.12 -4.86 16.24
CA GLU A 121 -2.06 -4.07 17.04
C GLU A 121 -3.33 -3.69 16.24
N TYR A 122 -3.18 -3.49 14.92
CA TYR A 122 -4.32 -3.21 14.03
C TYR A 122 -5.06 -4.47 13.59
N THR A 123 -4.45 -5.66 13.74
CA THR A 123 -5.09 -6.92 13.39
C THR A 123 -5.97 -7.50 14.50
N GLN A 124 -5.86 -6.97 15.72
CA GLN A 124 -6.58 -7.51 16.90
C GLN A 124 -7.95 -6.87 17.13
N GLY A 125 -8.24 -5.69 16.56
CA GLY A 125 -9.47 -4.93 16.79
C GLY A 125 -10.32 -4.65 15.55
N ASP A 126 -9.73 -4.69 14.37
CA ASP A 126 -10.38 -4.25 13.16
C ASP A 126 -10.23 -5.28 12.03
N GLU A 127 -11.30 -6.02 11.75
CA GLU A 127 -11.51 -6.66 10.45
C GLU A 127 -11.35 -5.65 9.29
N ILE A 128 -11.50 -4.38 9.57
CA ILE A 128 -11.46 -3.24 8.66
C ILE A 128 -10.08 -3.04 8.01
N ALA A 129 -8.99 -3.12 8.78
CA ALA A 129 -7.63 -2.97 8.21
C ALA A 129 -7.22 -4.13 7.28
N MET A 130 -8.00 -5.22 7.29
CA MET A 130 -7.75 -6.43 6.53
C MET A 130 -8.69 -6.62 5.34
N ASN A 131 -9.83 -5.92 5.31
CA ASN A 131 -10.78 -5.94 4.21
C ASN A 131 -10.39 -5.03 3.04
N VAL A 132 -9.16 -4.50 3.01
CA VAL A 132 -8.61 -3.99 1.76
C VAL A 132 -8.52 -5.17 0.82
N ARG A 133 -9.54 -5.35 -0.01
CA ARG A 133 -9.48 -6.29 -1.13
C ARG A 133 -8.20 -5.99 -1.87
N LYS A 134 -7.23 -6.88 -1.76
CA LYS A 134 -5.89 -6.72 -2.32
C LYS A 134 -5.94 -6.93 -3.81
N TYR A 135 -6.31 -5.88 -4.49
CA TYR A 135 -6.06 -5.84 -5.91
C TYR A 135 -4.60 -5.42 -6.11
N ASP A 136 -3.84 -6.26 -6.79
CA ASP A 136 -2.68 -5.81 -7.54
C ASP A 136 -3.17 -4.70 -8.49
N ILE A 137 -2.36 -3.69 -8.75
CA ILE A 137 -2.74 -2.60 -9.66
C ILE A 137 -3.21 -3.12 -11.03
N ARG A 138 -2.82 -4.34 -11.42
CA ARG A 138 -3.33 -5.03 -12.61
C ARG A 138 -4.76 -5.53 -12.42
N GLU A 139 -5.07 -6.13 -11.27
CA GLU A 139 -6.43 -6.57 -10.95
C GLU A 139 -7.37 -5.37 -10.86
N PHE A 140 -6.91 -4.27 -10.28
CA PHE A 140 -7.63 -3.00 -10.28
C PHE A 140 -7.87 -2.49 -11.71
N TYR A 141 -6.84 -2.53 -12.57
CA TYR A 141 -6.96 -2.15 -13.97
C TYR A 141 -7.92 -3.04 -14.75
N ASP A 142 -7.83 -4.37 -14.55
CA ASP A 142 -8.73 -5.32 -15.21
C ASP A 142 -10.17 -5.15 -14.72
N TYR A 143 -10.37 -4.84 -13.45
CA TYR A 143 -11.69 -4.50 -12.92
C TYR A 143 -12.20 -3.17 -13.49
N LEU A 144 -11.38 -2.14 -13.57
CA LEU A 144 -11.73 -0.86 -14.20
C LEU A 144 -12.19 -1.00 -15.64
N LYS A 145 -11.66 -1.96 -16.40
CA LYS A 145 -12.13 -2.25 -17.76
C LYS A 145 -13.60 -2.70 -17.81
N THR A 146 -14.08 -3.29 -16.74
CA THR A 146 -15.49 -3.72 -16.62
C THR A 146 -16.41 -2.57 -16.22
N GLN A 147 -15.83 -1.45 -15.75
CA GLN A 147 -16.51 -0.26 -15.25
C GLN A 147 -16.34 0.87 -16.26
N SER A 148 -17.38 1.22 -17.01
CA SER A 148 -17.36 2.37 -17.92
C SER A 148 -17.97 3.61 -17.26
N ASP A 149 -17.37 4.78 -17.49
CA ASP A 149 -17.86 6.09 -17.03
C ASP A 149 -18.00 6.23 -15.51
N THR A 150 -17.16 5.51 -14.74
CA THR A 150 -17.14 5.60 -13.27
C THR A 150 -16.14 6.63 -12.79
N TYR A 151 -16.32 7.11 -11.55
CA TYR A 151 -15.39 8.00 -10.89
C TYR A 151 -14.39 7.22 -10.04
N VAL A 152 -13.15 7.73 -9.98
CA VAL A 152 -12.10 7.28 -9.08
C VAL A 152 -11.68 8.47 -8.22
N LEU A 153 -11.58 8.24 -6.91
CA LEU A 153 -11.04 9.19 -5.96
C LEU A 153 -9.55 8.91 -5.80
N CYS A 154 -8.73 9.96 -5.86
CA CYS A 154 -7.29 9.90 -5.69
C CYS A 154 -6.93 10.69 -4.43
N PHE A 155 -6.43 10.03 -3.41
CA PHE A 155 -6.06 10.64 -2.14
C PHE A 155 -4.54 10.76 -2.00
N ASP A 156 -4.11 11.79 -1.31
CA ASP A 156 -2.71 12.09 -0.98
C ASP A 156 -2.59 12.53 0.47
N ILE A 157 -1.60 11.99 1.19
CA ILE A 157 -1.34 12.38 2.57
C ILE A 157 -0.58 13.72 2.58
N VAL A 158 -1.13 14.71 3.28
CA VAL A 158 -0.48 16.00 3.45
C VAL A 158 0.76 15.84 4.31
N ASP A 159 1.90 16.32 3.78
CA ASP A 159 3.17 16.42 4.50
C ASP A 159 3.71 15.11 5.10
N LEU A 160 3.47 13.95 4.46
CA LEU A 160 4.00 12.66 4.94
C LEU A 160 5.53 12.66 5.05
N MET A 161 6.24 13.29 4.10
CA MET A 161 7.71 13.36 4.15
C MET A 161 8.19 14.20 5.35
N PRO A 162 7.69 15.42 5.62
CA PRO A 162 7.96 16.15 6.88
C PRO A 162 7.63 15.35 8.14
N ILE A 163 6.52 14.62 8.18
CA ILE A 163 6.16 13.75 9.32
C ILE A 163 7.26 12.70 9.54
N ASN A 164 7.68 12.01 8.48
CA ASN A 164 8.74 11.01 8.54
C ASN A 164 10.08 11.57 9.02
N GLN A 165 10.44 12.79 8.58
CA GLN A 165 11.72 13.41 8.91
C GLN A 165 11.74 13.98 10.33
N ASN A 166 10.67 14.65 10.77
CA ASN A 166 10.63 15.40 12.02
C ASN A 166 10.16 14.55 13.22
N ILE A 167 9.27 13.58 12.98
CA ILE A 167 8.66 12.78 14.05
C ILE A 167 9.20 11.35 14.04
N GLY A 168 9.40 10.79 12.86
CA GLY A 168 9.93 9.45 12.65
C GLY A 168 9.08 8.63 11.71
N ARG A 169 9.70 7.60 11.10
CA ARG A 169 9.04 6.72 10.12
C ARG A 169 7.87 5.93 10.71
N ASP A 170 7.96 5.53 11.98
CA ASP A 170 6.87 4.83 12.65
C ASP A 170 5.58 5.66 12.67
N MET A 171 5.70 6.99 12.85
CA MET A 171 4.56 7.89 12.76
C MET A 171 4.01 7.97 11.33
N GLY A 172 4.88 8.04 10.33
CA GLY A 172 4.45 8.02 8.94
C GLY A 172 3.72 6.72 8.56
N ASP A 173 4.21 5.58 9.04
CA ASP A 173 3.54 4.29 8.84
C ASP A 173 2.15 4.27 9.52
N LYS A 174 2.02 4.85 10.72
CA LYS A 174 0.72 5.04 11.37
C LYS A 174 -0.21 5.94 10.56
N CYS A 175 0.28 7.04 10.01
CA CYS A 175 -0.50 7.92 9.13
C CYS A 175 -0.99 7.18 7.87
N ILE A 176 -0.14 6.35 7.27
CA ILE A 176 -0.50 5.53 6.11
C ILE A 176 -1.61 4.53 6.47
N LEU A 177 -1.49 3.84 7.60
CA LEU A 177 -2.48 2.88 8.06
C LEU A 177 -3.81 3.55 8.39
N GLU A 178 -3.77 4.69 9.09
CA GLU A 178 -4.96 5.48 9.41
C GLU A 178 -5.65 6.02 8.15
N THR A 179 -4.87 6.47 7.16
CA THR A 179 -5.41 6.86 5.84
C THR A 179 -6.14 5.70 5.19
N LEU A 180 -5.51 4.53 5.19
CA LEU A 180 -6.11 3.33 4.64
C LEU A 180 -7.42 2.96 5.36
N ARG A 181 -7.45 3.06 6.71
CA ARG A 181 -8.64 2.83 7.52
C ARG A 181 -9.78 3.76 7.10
N ARG A 182 -9.52 5.08 7.05
CA ARG A 182 -10.53 6.09 6.65
C ARG A 182 -11.09 5.83 5.25
N ILE A 183 -10.22 5.52 4.29
CA ILE A 183 -10.63 5.21 2.92
C ILE A 183 -11.46 3.92 2.88
N THR A 184 -11.05 2.87 3.60
CA THR A 184 -11.76 1.60 3.61
C THR A 184 -13.14 1.70 4.28
N GLU A 185 -13.24 2.45 5.36
CA GLU A 185 -14.53 2.71 6.02
C GLU A 185 -15.51 3.43 5.09
N ALA A 186 -15.06 4.48 4.40
CA ALA A 186 -15.88 5.19 3.43
C ALA A 186 -16.20 4.33 2.19
N ALA A 187 -15.28 3.48 1.77
CA ALA A 187 -15.49 2.56 0.64
C ALA A 187 -16.54 1.50 0.94
N GLY A 188 -16.65 1.04 2.20
CA GLY A 188 -17.46 -0.11 2.57
C GLY A 188 -16.88 -1.42 2.03
N GLU A 189 -17.66 -2.52 2.14
CA GLU A 189 -17.20 -3.86 1.75
C GLU A 189 -17.14 -4.07 0.22
N GLU A 190 -17.86 -3.27 -0.54
CA GLU A 190 -18.05 -3.49 -1.97
C GLU A 190 -17.03 -2.75 -2.84
N ARG A 191 -16.54 -1.58 -2.40
CA ARG A 191 -15.67 -0.73 -3.22
C ARG A 191 -14.20 -1.08 -3.07
N ILE A 192 -13.50 -0.95 -4.17
CA ILE A 192 -12.06 -1.25 -4.23
C ILE A 192 -11.27 0.00 -3.90
N SER A 193 -10.38 -0.12 -2.94
CA SER A 193 -9.36 0.88 -2.65
C SER A 193 -7.98 0.24 -2.63
N LEU A 194 -6.96 0.99 -3.08
CA LEU A 194 -5.59 0.53 -3.02
C LEU A 194 -4.62 1.70 -2.90
N ARG A 195 -3.46 1.42 -2.36
CA ARG A 195 -2.32 2.33 -2.32
C ARG A 195 -1.53 2.20 -3.62
N ILE A 196 -1.33 3.30 -4.33
CA ILE A 196 -0.61 3.35 -5.62
C ILE A 196 0.78 3.95 -5.53
N GLY A 197 1.05 4.70 -4.48
CA GLY A 197 2.33 5.37 -4.23
C GLY A 197 2.70 5.36 -2.75
N GLY A 198 3.68 6.16 -2.38
CA GLY A 198 4.13 6.26 -1.00
C GLY A 198 3.10 6.87 -0.06
N ASP A 199 2.47 7.92 -0.49
CA ASP A 199 1.46 8.73 0.19
C ASP A 199 0.14 8.78 -0.62
N GLU A 200 0.03 7.99 -1.69
CA GLU A 200 -1.00 8.07 -2.69
C GLU A 200 -1.91 6.84 -2.67
N PHE A 201 -3.22 7.08 -2.66
CA PHE A 201 -4.25 6.05 -2.63
C PHE A 201 -5.31 6.34 -3.67
N VAL A 202 -5.97 5.29 -4.14
CA VAL A 202 -7.14 5.42 -5.02
C VAL A 202 -8.29 4.58 -4.49
N MET A 203 -9.51 5.08 -4.70
CA MET A 203 -10.75 4.37 -4.42
C MET A 203 -11.66 4.43 -5.63
N LEU A 204 -12.13 3.28 -6.10
CA LEU A 204 -13.13 3.20 -7.14
C LEU A 204 -14.52 3.40 -6.52
N THR A 205 -15.24 4.42 -7.00
CA THR A 205 -16.56 4.74 -6.42
C THR A 205 -17.67 3.78 -6.88
N GLU A 206 -17.44 3.07 -8.00
CA GLU A 206 -18.44 2.26 -8.69
C GLU A 206 -19.71 3.05 -9.08
N SER A 207 -19.60 4.37 -9.08
CA SER A 207 -20.67 5.29 -9.41
C SER A 207 -20.37 6.10 -10.66
N LYS A 208 -21.43 6.36 -11.45
CA LYS A 208 -21.41 7.29 -12.59
C LYS A 208 -21.89 8.69 -12.21
N ASP A 209 -22.30 8.85 -10.96
CA ASP A 209 -22.80 10.08 -10.38
C ASP A 209 -21.69 10.82 -9.63
N LEU A 210 -21.49 12.09 -9.98
CA LEU A 210 -20.47 12.94 -9.38
C LEU A 210 -20.79 13.28 -7.92
N ASP A 211 -22.05 13.47 -7.59
CA ASP A 211 -22.48 13.82 -6.22
C ASP A 211 -22.19 12.65 -5.27
N THR A 212 -22.38 11.42 -5.72
CA THR A 212 -21.98 10.21 -4.97
C THR A 212 -20.47 10.16 -4.76
N ALA A 213 -19.66 10.48 -5.78
CA ALA A 213 -18.21 10.51 -5.67
C ALA A 213 -17.76 11.62 -4.70
N ALA A 214 -18.38 12.80 -4.77
CA ALA A 214 -18.11 13.91 -3.87
C ALA A 214 -18.45 13.55 -2.40
N ALA A 215 -19.62 12.94 -2.17
CA ALA A 215 -20.02 12.51 -0.83
C ALA A 215 -19.03 11.50 -0.23
N LEU A 216 -18.52 10.55 -1.02
CA LEU A 216 -17.48 9.59 -0.58
C LEU A 216 -16.15 10.30 -0.27
N ALA A 217 -15.76 11.29 -1.06
CA ALA A 217 -14.56 12.08 -0.78
C ALA A 217 -14.73 12.87 0.54
N ASP A 218 -15.87 13.51 0.73
CA ASP A 218 -16.18 14.28 1.95
C ASP A 218 -16.19 13.37 3.19
N GLU A 219 -16.70 12.15 3.07
CA GLU A 219 -16.71 11.17 4.16
C GLU A 219 -15.30 10.82 4.63
N VAL A 220 -14.32 10.72 3.72
CA VAL A 220 -12.91 10.52 4.09
C VAL A 220 -12.29 11.80 4.65
N LEU A 221 -12.56 12.95 4.00
CA LEU A 221 -11.92 14.23 4.33
C LEU A 221 -12.46 14.88 5.61
N LYS A 222 -13.65 14.50 6.10
CA LYS A 222 -14.19 15.03 7.38
C LYS A 222 -13.28 14.76 8.58
N HIS A 223 -12.42 13.74 8.47
CA HIS A 223 -11.44 13.37 9.47
C HIS A 223 -10.12 14.16 9.38
N ASN A 224 -10.02 15.14 8.49
CA ASN A 224 -8.82 15.95 8.35
C ASN A 224 -8.56 16.76 9.63
N GLY A 225 -7.29 16.76 10.05
CA GLY A 225 -6.85 17.42 11.28
C GLY A 225 -6.97 16.55 12.54
N GLU A 226 -7.59 15.37 12.47
CA GLU A 226 -7.60 14.46 13.59
C GLU A 226 -6.20 13.93 13.90
N LYS A 227 -5.93 13.73 15.17
CA LYS A 227 -4.61 13.31 15.65
C LYS A 227 -4.40 11.82 15.48
N VAL A 228 -3.22 11.47 14.99
CA VAL A 228 -2.69 10.10 14.98
C VAL A 228 -1.61 10.01 16.03
N SER A 229 -1.65 8.97 16.86
CA SER A 229 -0.71 8.76 17.96
C SER A 229 0.21 7.58 17.68
N CYS A 230 1.49 7.73 18.04
CA CYS A 230 2.48 6.67 17.99
C CYS A 230 3.38 6.75 19.23
N GLY A 231 3.17 5.86 20.20
CA GLY A 231 3.80 5.95 21.51
C GLY A 231 3.41 7.26 22.23
N SER A 232 4.39 8.08 22.59
CA SER A 232 4.17 9.40 23.23
C SER A 232 4.05 10.56 22.24
N LYS A 233 4.15 10.30 20.93
CA LYS A 233 4.11 11.33 19.90
C LYS A 233 2.75 11.37 19.22
N GLU A 234 2.35 12.55 18.76
CA GLU A 234 1.12 12.79 18.02
C GLU A 234 1.37 13.70 16.82
N THR A 235 0.57 13.52 15.76
CA THR A 235 0.53 14.44 14.62
C THR A 235 -0.88 14.55 14.08
N ALA A 236 -1.23 15.69 13.51
CA ALA A 236 -2.49 15.84 12.79
C ALA A 236 -2.36 15.17 11.42
N LEU A 237 -3.34 14.36 11.02
CA LEU A 237 -3.40 13.73 9.71
C LEU A 237 -4.46 14.42 8.85
N SER A 238 -4.02 14.89 7.70
CA SER A 238 -4.91 15.45 6.68
C SER A 238 -4.64 14.83 5.32
N LEU A 239 -5.68 14.71 4.53
CA LEU A 239 -5.64 14.18 3.17
C LEU A 239 -6.09 15.25 2.19
N ARG A 240 -5.60 15.15 0.96
CA ARG A 240 -6.15 15.83 -0.22
C ARG A 240 -6.87 14.79 -1.07
N CYS A 241 -7.87 15.23 -1.83
CA CYS A 241 -8.59 14.34 -2.73
C CYS A 241 -8.78 15.00 -4.09
N GLY A 242 -8.49 14.24 -5.15
CA GLY A 242 -8.87 14.56 -6.52
C GLY A 242 -9.86 13.52 -7.04
N VAL A 243 -10.79 13.96 -7.88
CA VAL A 243 -11.80 13.11 -8.48
C VAL A 243 -11.59 13.07 -9.99
N ILE A 244 -11.47 11.89 -10.56
CA ILE A 244 -11.31 11.70 -11.99
C ILE A 244 -12.39 10.77 -12.55
N LYS A 245 -12.97 11.16 -13.68
CA LYS A 245 -13.87 10.30 -14.44
C LYS A 245 -13.07 9.39 -15.37
N ILE A 246 -13.25 8.08 -15.23
CA ILE A 246 -12.64 7.10 -16.11
C ILE A 246 -13.60 6.79 -17.26
N SER A 247 -13.30 7.32 -18.44
CA SER A 247 -13.97 6.94 -19.66
C SER A 247 -13.62 5.50 -20.08
N SER A 248 -14.47 4.87 -20.89
CA SER A 248 -14.31 3.47 -21.30
C SER A 248 -12.90 3.15 -21.81
N THR A 249 -12.29 2.11 -21.23
CA THR A 249 -11.00 1.51 -21.62
C THR A 249 -9.75 2.40 -21.60
N PRO A 250 -9.31 2.91 -20.42
CA PRO A 250 -8.01 3.56 -20.36
C PRO A 250 -6.90 2.55 -20.68
N ARG A 251 -5.82 2.98 -21.34
CA ARG A 251 -4.61 2.18 -21.44
C ARG A 251 -3.94 2.12 -20.06
N TYR A 252 -3.37 0.98 -19.70
CA TYR A 252 -2.69 0.79 -18.40
C TYR A 252 -1.66 1.90 -18.08
N SER A 253 -0.82 2.25 -19.08
CA SER A 253 0.17 3.33 -18.92
C SER A 253 -0.46 4.71 -18.71
N THR A 254 -1.63 4.95 -19.29
CA THR A 254 -2.35 6.21 -19.19
C THR A 254 -3.05 6.35 -17.83
N LEU A 255 -3.56 5.25 -17.29
CA LEU A 255 -4.29 5.26 -16.03
C LEU A 255 -3.43 5.75 -14.86
N TYR A 256 -2.23 5.19 -14.71
CA TYR A 256 -1.31 5.59 -13.66
C TYR A 256 -0.90 7.07 -13.80
N THR A 257 -0.57 7.49 -15.02
CA THR A 257 -0.25 8.90 -15.32
C THR A 257 -1.42 9.83 -14.97
N ASN A 258 -2.65 9.42 -15.25
CA ASN A 258 -3.83 10.20 -14.90
C ASN A 258 -3.98 10.37 -13.39
N PHE A 259 -3.82 9.30 -12.60
CA PHE A 259 -3.88 9.39 -11.14
C PHE A 259 -2.80 10.32 -10.58
N THR A 260 -1.56 10.18 -11.03
CA THR A 260 -0.46 11.04 -10.60
C THR A 260 -0.71 12.51 -10.96
N ASN A 261 -1.19 12.78 -12.17
CA ASN A 261 -1.51 14.15 -12.61
C ASN A 261 -2.61 14.79 -11.74
N VAL A 262 -3.64 14.02 -11.39
CA VAL A 262 -4.71 14.49 -10.50
C VAL A 262 -4.16 14.83 -9.13
N ILE A 263 -3.33 13.96 -8.56
CA ILE A 263 -2.70 14.17 -7.26
C ILE A 263 -1.77 15.40 -7.29
N GLU A 264 -0.95 15.56 -8.33
CA GLU A 264 -0.07 16.74 -8.47
C GLU A 264 -0.87 18.05 -8.53
N ARG A 265 -2.00 18.05 -9.20
CA ARG A 265 -2.90 19.23 -9.26
C ARG A 265 -3.47 19.55 -7.88
N VAL A 266 -3.99 18.56 -7.18
CA VAL A 266 -4.54 18.73 -5.83
C VAL A 266 -3.47 19.20 -4.85
N ARG A 267 -2.23 18.74 -4.99
CA ARG A 267 -1.09 19.25 -4.21
C ARG A 267 -0.84 20.74 -4.45
N SER A 268 -1.02 21.21 -5.70
CA SER A 268 -0.79 22.61 -6.06
C SER A 268 -1.92 23.53 -5.64
N THR A 269 -3.17 23.07 -5.65
CA THR A 269 -4.36 23.91 -5.38
C THR A 269 -4.83 23.81 -3.93
N GLY A 270 -4.52 22.70 -3.26
CA GLY A 270 -4.96 22.42 -1.88
C GLY A 270 -6.47 22.18 -1.73
N LYS A 271 -7.20 22.02 -2.83
CA LYS A 271 -8.65 21.84 -2.86
C LYS A 271 -9.01 20.53 -3.53
N VAL A 272 -10.20 20.00 -3.24
CA VAL A 272 -10.78 18.90 -4.02
C VAL A 272 -10.93 19.36 -5.46
N GLU A 273 -10.34 18.64 -6.41
CA GLU A 273 -10.46 18.92 -7.83
C GLU A 273 -11.24 17.83 -8.56
N PHE A 274 -12.14 18.24 -9.42
CA PHE A 274 -12.93 17.38 -10.30
C PHE A 274 -12.37 17.49 -11.73
N LEU A 275 -11.94 16.37 -12.31
CA LEU A 275 -11.30 16.30 -13.63
C LEU A 275 -12.01 15.31 -14.57
#